data_d6b07a3bb9181f4700c04a00f44d2be8
#
_entry.id   d6b07a3bb9181f4700c04a00f44d2be8
#
_cell.length_a   1.000
_cell.length_b   1.000
_cell.length_c   1.000
_cell.angle_alpha   90.00
_cell.angle_beta   90.00
_cell.angle_gamma   90.00
#
_symmetry.space_group_name_H-M   'P 1'
#
loop_
_entity.id
_entity.type
_entity.pdbx_description
1 polymer ?
#
loop_
_entity_poly.entity_id
_entity_poly.type
_entity_poly.pdbx_seq_one_letter_code
_entity_poly.pdbx_strand_id
1 'polypeptide(L)'
;MVSGQVSTVNFNNKLKRGDLQIVKSSEDNLNEGVTFHLYGTSLSGIAVDEYAVTDVNGVATFENVLISGSTPYTVEEVDTAVRYVVPEAQSAPINWNEVTNRSFLNILKKFSVTVTKSDAETGTAQGDASLAGAVYGIYKGETLVDTYTTDKNGQFVTKEYICDNGWTVREITPSEGYLLDTTVHKVGAEPQLYTVEHNQTANDVTEQVVKGNIAIIKHTDNGDTQIETPESGAEFAVYLKSAGSYEVAEDTERDYLTCDENGFAQTKDMPYGIYTVHQVSGWEGSELMPDFDAVSYTHLTLPT
;
A
#
# COMPACT_ATOMS: atom_id res chain seq x y z
N MET A 1 -9.96 3.66 94.38
CA MET A 1 -9.02 2.99 93.45
C MET A 1 -8.57 1.69 94.08
N VAL A 2 -8.88 0.57 93.47
CA VAL A 2 -8.37 -0.77 93.92
C VAL A 2 -6.94 -0.86 93.37
N SER A 3 -5.99 -0.98 94.33
CA SER A 3 -4.57 -1.11 93.99
C SER A 3 -4.34 -2.43 93.23
N GLY A 4 -3.69 -2.39 92.02
CA GLY A 4 -3.30 -3.54 91.25
C GLY A 4 -4.19 -3.93 90.07
N GLN A 5 -5.21 -3.14 89.70
CA GLN A 5 -5.93 -3.37 88.44
C GLN A 5 -5.37 -2.54 87.30
N VAL A 6 -5.05 -3.22 86.19
CA VAL A 6 -4.63 -2.63 84.92
C VAL A 6 -5.92 -2.32 84.13
N SER A 7 -6.11 -1.08 83.75
CA SER A 7 -7.18 -0.65 82.84
C SER A 7 -6.62 -0.66 81.41
N THR A 8 -7.19 -1.49 80.52
CA THR A 8 -6.80 -1.61 79.13
C THR A 8 -7.76 -0.83 78.26
N VAL A 9 -7.22 0.05 77.42
CA VAL A 9 -7.99 0.78 76.41
C VAL A 9 -7.41 0.43 75.02
N ASN A 10 -8.28 -0.05 74.15
CA ASN A 10 -7.90 -0.36 72.77
C ASN A 10 -8.14 0.82 71.83
N PHE A 11 -7.15 1.21 71.09
CA PHE A 11 -7.26 2.24 70.04
C PHE A 11 -7.02 1.59 68.69
N ASN A 12 -7.89 1.86 67.73
CA ASN A 12 -7.74 1.45 66.33
C ASN A 12 -7.55 2.69 65.45
N ASN A 13 -6.38 2.77 64.79
CA ASN A 13 -6.17 3.79 63.79
C ASN A 13 -6.56 3.28 62.40
N LYS A 14 -7.21 4.11 61.60
CA LYS A 14 -7.49 3.85 60.20
C LYS A 14 -6.36 4.36 59.33
N LEU A 15 -5.95 3.55 58.35
CA LEU A 15 -4.98 4.00 57.32
C LEU A 15 -5.62 5.07 56.45
N LYS A 16 -4.82 6.07 56.07
CA LYS A 16 -5.21 7.16 55.17
C LYS A 16 -5.49 6.64 53.79
N ARG A 17 -6.52 7.19 53.14
CA ARG A 17 -6.98 6.80 51.81
C ARG A 17 -7.37 8.02 50.99
N GLY A 18 -7.37 7.85 49.67
CA GLY A 18 -7.86 8.79 48.65
C GLY A 18 -8.43 8.02 47.48
N ASP A 19 -8.82 8.70 46.44
CA ASP A 19 -9.43 8.12 45.24
C ASP A 19 -8.60 8.42 44.00
N LEU A 20 -8.76 7.58 42.96
CA LEU A 20 -8.26 7.84 41.62
C LEU A 20 -9.43 7.79 40.65
N GLN A 21 -9.56 8.85 39.85
CA GLN A 21 -10.52 8.89 38.74
C GLN A 21 -9.76 8.92 37.42
N ILE A 22 -10.14 8.06 36.48
CA ILE A 22 -9.64 7.99 35.13
C ILE A 22 -10.72 8.48 34.18
N VAL A 23 -10.35 9.39 33.27
CA VAL A 23 -11.19 9.81 32.16
C VAL A 23 -10.59 9.20 30.89
N LYS A 24 -11.33 8.28 30.29
CA LYS A 24 -10.99 7.58 29.06
C LYS A 24 -11.62 8.26 27.86
N SER A 25 -10.83 8.46 26.81
CA SER A 25 -11.29 8.88 25.49
C SER A 25 -10.68 8.00 24.39
N SER A 26 -11.31 7.98 23.22
CA SER A 26 -10.81 7.28 22.03
C SER A 26 -11.22 8.02 20.76
N GLU A 27 -10.48 7.84 19.67
CA GLU A 27 -10.79 8.49 18.39
C GLU A 27 -12.12 8.02 17.77
N ASP A 28 -12.61 6.83 18.14
CA ASP A 28 -13.89 6.26 17.68
C ASP A 28 -15.02 6.39 18.72
N ASN A 29 -14.77 7.09 19.84
CA ASN A 29 -15.71 7.31 20.95
C ASN A 29 -16.20 6.03 21.67
N LEU A 30 -15.47 4.91 21.55
CA LEU A 30 -15.77 3.67 22.27
C LEU A 30 -15.00 3.63 23.58
N ASN A 31 -15.57 4.25 24.61
CA ASN A 31 -14.91 4.50 25.89
C ASN A 31 -15.44 3.68 27.06
N GLU A 32 -16.59 3.00 26.90
CA GLU A 32 -17.21 2.16 27.93
C GLU A 32 -16.59 0.76 27.98
N GLY A 33 -16.50 0.18 29.18
CA GLY A 33 -16.05 -1.20 29.37
C GLY A 33 -14.53 -1.39 29.30
N VAL A 34 -13.75 -0.32 29.34
CA VAL A 34 -12.28 -0.37 29.33
C VAL A 34 -11.77 -0.61 30.72
N THR A 35 -10.91 -1.61 30.91
CA THR A 35 -10.36 -2.01 32.20
C THR A 35 -9.03 -1.31 32.47
N PHE A 36 -8.89 -0.78 33.68
CA PHE A 36 -7.66 -0.20 34.21
C PHE A 36 -7.17 -1.00 35.42
N HIS A 37 -5.83 -1.14 35.51
CA HIS A 37 -5.13 -1.80 36.59
C HIS A 37 -4.29 -0.78 37.36
N LEU A 38 -4.54 -0.67 38.68
CA LEU A 38 -3.77 0.16 39.60
C LEU A 38 -2.95 -0.74 40.52
N TYR A 39 -1.64 -0.57 40.52
CA TYR A 39 -0.75 -1.41 41.32
C TYR A 39 0.44 -0.68 41.89
N GLY A 40 0.97 -1.24 43.00
CA GLY A 40 2.15 -0.74 43.68
C GLY A 40 2.12 -1.01 45.18
N THR A 41 2.92 -0.26 45.95
CA THR A 41 3.00 -0.42 47.41
C THR A 41 2.61 0.87 48.10
N SER A 42 1.68 0.78 49.07
CA SER A 42 1.21 1.93 49.85
C SER A 42 2.28 2.47 50.81
N LEU A 43 2.09 3.66 51.32
CA LEU A 43 2.95 4.24 52.39
C LEU A 43 3.07 3.32 53.61
N SER A 44 2.04 2.53 53.91
CA SER A 44 2.05 1.55 55.00
C SER A 44 2.70 0.20 54.68
N GLY A 45 3.27 0.06 53.47
CA GLY A 45 3.94 -1.20 53.03
C GLY A 45 2.97 -2.28 52.54
N ILE A 46 1.69 -1.98 52.38
CA ILE A 46 0.65 -2.91 51.88
C ILE A 46 0.62 -2.82 50.36
N ALA A 47 0.63 -3.97 49.67
CA ALA A 47 0.46 -4.00 48.21
C ALA A 47 -0.96 -3.55 47.83
N VAL A 48 -1.05 -2.76 46.78
CA VAL A 48 -2.29 -2.38 46.08
C VAL A 48 -2.25 -3.05 44.73
N ASP A 49 -3.33 -3.72 44.36
CA ASP A 49 -3.53 -4.47 43.12
C ASP A 49 -5.04 -4.48 42.82
N GLU A 50 -5.51 -3.43 42.19
CA GLU A 50 -6.94 -3.16 42.02
C GLU A 50 -7.28 -2.92 40.55
N TYR A 51 -8.54 -3.21 40.19
CA TYR A 51 -9.05 -3.04 38.84
C TYR A 51 -10.32 -2.19 38.86
N ALA A 52 -10.48 -1.33 37.87
CA ALA A 52 -11.70 -0.56 37.63
C ALA A 52 -12.05 -0.54 36.14
N VAL A 53 -13.34 -0.46 35.86
CA VAL A 53 -13.86 -0.48 34.48
C VAL A 53 -14.59 0.82 34.21
N THR A 54 -14.41 1.36 32.99
CA THR A 54 -15.08 2.60 32.60
C THR A 54 -16.58 2.44 32.42
N ASP A 55 -17.33 3.41 32.86
CA ASP A 55 -18.77 3.55 32.66
C ASP A 55 -19.10 4.10 31.24
N VAL A 56 -20.40 4.34 30.99
CA VAL A 56 -20.91 4.89 29.72
C VAL A 56 -20.34 6.27 29.39
N ASN A 57 -19.80 7.02 30.36
CA ASN A 57 -19.15 8.30 30.18
C ASN A 57 -17.63 8.18 29.98
N GLY A 58 -17.10 6.95 29.98
CA GLY A 58 -15.67 6.69 29.92
C GLY A 58 -14.93 6.96 31.22
N VAL A 59 -15.60 6.90 32.37
CA VAL A 59 -15.01 7.15 33.67
C VAL A 59 -14.82 5.86 34.45
N ALA A 60 -13.59 5.59 34.92
CA ALA A 60 -13.27 4.54 35.87
C ALA A 60 -12.81 5.17 37.21
N THR A 61 -13.28 4.62 38.35
CA THR A 61 -12.94 5.16 39.68
C THR A 61 -12.41 4.03 40.56
N PHE A 62 -11.27 4.27 41.21
CA PHE A 62 -10.73 3.49 42.30
C PHE A 62 -11.03 4.25 43.59
N GLU A 63 -11.88 3.72 44.43
CA GLU A 63 -12.33 4.36 45.67
C GLU A 63 -11.59 3.82 46.87
N ASN A 64 -11.36 4.67 47.87
CA ASN A 64 -10.76 4.29 49.13
C ASN A 64 -9.38 3.59 49.02
N VAL A 65 -8.58 3.97 48.07
CA VAL A 65 -7.23 3.44 47.86
C VAL A 65 -6.28 3.95 48.96
N LEU A 66 -5.41 3.10 49.48
CA LEU A 66 -4.37 3.51 50.43
C LEU A 66 -3.45 4.58 49.82
N ILE A 67 -3.00 5.56 50.62
CA ILE A 67 -2.08 6.60 50.11
C ILE A 67 -0.74 6.01 49.65
N SER A 68 -0.19 6.50 48.53
CA SER A 68 1.02 5.98 47.94
C SER A 68 2.35 6.40 48.58
N GLY A 69 2.37 7.54 49.24
CA GLY A 69 3.61 8.11 49.81
C GLY A 69 4.52 8.72 48.71
N SER A 70 5.83 8.63 48.91
CA SER A 70 6.82 9.20 47.96
C SER A 70 6.95 8.43 46.64
N THR A 71 6.57 7.16 46.64
CA THR A 71 6.53 6.33 45.40
C THR A 71 5.06 6.22 44.96
N PRO A 72 4.69 6.85 43.85
CA PRO A 72 3.34 6.75 43.31
C PRO A 72 3.00 5.31 42.88
N TYR A 73 1.74 4.99 42.80
CA TYR A 73 1.27 3.81 42.09
C TYR A 73 1.45 3.97 40.59
N THR A 74 1.40 2.83 39.87
CA THR A 74 1.27 2.78 38.43
C THR A 74 -0.16 2.45 38.09
N VAL A 75 -0.71 3.16 37.09
CA VAL A 75 -2.01 2.81 36.50
C VAL A 75 -1.83 2.62 34.99
N GLU A 76 -2.43 1.56 34.46
CA GLU A 76 -2.35 1.20 33.04
C GLU A 76 -3.70 0.68 32.52
N GLU A 77 -3.93 0.83 31.22
CA GLU A 77 -5.02 0.17 30.55
C GLU A 77 -4.61 -1.29 30.26
N VAL A 78 -5.47 -2.24 30.61
CA VAL A 78 -5.26 -3.66 30.35
C VAL A 78 -6.22 -4.13 29.25
N ASP A 79 -5.78 -5.18 28.51
CA ASP A 79 -6.56 -5.77 27.42
C ASP A 79 -6.98 -4.72 26.35
N THR A 80 -6.10 -3.76 26.06
CA THR A 80 -6.33 -2.74 25.03
C THR A 80 -6.73 -3.41 23.73
N ALA A 81 -7.88 -3.01 23.16
CA ALA A 81 -8.38 -3.58 21.92
C ALA A 81 -7.35 -3.41 20.78
N VAL A 82 -7.14 -4.47 20.00
CA VAL A 82 -6.06 -4.59 19.00
C VAL A 82 -6.03 -3.46 17.97
N ARG A 83 -7.16 -2.78 17.73
CA ARG A 83 -7.27 -1.62 16.83
C ARG A 83 -6.58 -0.35 17.32
N TYR A 84 -6.24 -0.28 18.61
CA TYR A 84 -5.57 0.87 19.21
C TYR A 84 -4.08 0.64 19.43
N VAL A 85 -3.35 1.72 19.47
CA VAL A 85 -2.01 1.74 20.07
C VAL A 85 -2.17 1.58 21.58
N VAL A 86 -1.39 0.71 22.19
CA VAL A 86 -1.43 0.52 23.65
C VAL A 86 -0.95 1.81 24.31
N PRO A 87 -1.77 2.48 25.15
CA PRO A 87 -1.35 3.70 25.83
C PRO A 87 -0.29 3.42 26.89
N GLU A 88 0.58 4.39 27.12
CA GLU A 88 1.61 4.28 28.15
C GLU A 88 0.99 4.27 29.56
N ALA A 89 1.56 3.46 30.45
CA ALA A 89 1.22 3.46 31.85
C ALA A 89 1.57 4.81 32.51
N GLN A 90 0.75 5.25 33.46
CA GLN A 90 0.91 6.53 34.14
C GLN A 90 1.18 6.38 35.62
N SER A 91 1.89 7.35 36.18
CA SER A 91 2.09 7.49 37.61
C SER A 91 0.82 8.03 38.29
N ALA A 92 0.37 7.39 39.36
CA ALA A 92 -0.84 7.76 40.11
C ALA A 92 -0.53 7.98 41.60
N PRO A 93 -0.11 9.19 42.03
CA PRO A 93 0.05 9.50 43.42
C PRO A 93 -1.33 9.62 44.09
N ILE A 94 -1.55 8.88 45.16
CA ILE A 94 -2.78 8.94 45.95
C ILE A 94 -2.50 9.64 47.28
N ASN A 95 -3.19 10.75 47.46
CA ASN A 95 -3.07 11.57 48.67
C ASN A 95 -4.30 11.38 49.57
N TRP A 96 -4.14 11.75 50.85
CA TRP A 96 -5.20 11.61 51.83
C TRP A 96 -6.39 12.52 51.55
N ASN A 97 -7.57 11.93 51.43
CA ASN A 97 -8.85 12.62 51.22
C ASN A 97 -8.89 13.50 49.95
N GLU A 98 -8.11 13.10 48.91
CA GLU A 98 -8.07 13.80 47.63
C GLU A 98 -8.48 12.81 46.53
N VAL A 99 -8.92 13.35 45.38
CA VAL A 99 -9.14 12.61 44.12
C VAL A 99 -8.01 12.92 43.16
N THR A 100 -7.23 11.92 42.82
CA THR A 100 -6.24 12.04 41.76
C THR A 100 -6.93 11.80 40.40
N ASN A 101 -6.62 12.65 39.41
CA ASN A 101 -7.18 12.48 38.07
C ASN A 101 -6.11 12.06 37.07
N ARG A 102 -6.47 11.13 36.17
CA ARG A 102 -5.66 10.71 35.01
C ARG A 102 -6.52 10.64 33.77
N SER A 103 -5.91 10.88 32.61
CA SER A 103 -6.59 10.79 31.31
C SER A 103 -5.84 9.85 30.41
N PHE A 104 -6.57 8.96 29.72
CA PHE A 104 -6.05 8.05 28.72
C PHE A 104 -6.79 8.27 27.40
N LEU A 105 -6.00 8.37 26.32
CA LEU A 105 -6.50 8.47 24.94
C LEU A 105 -6.10 7.21 24.17
N ASN A 106 -7.07 6.51 23.58
CA ASN A 106 -6.79 5.44 22.62
C ASN A 106 -6.78 5.99 21.21
N ILE A 107 -5.64 5.82 20.57
CA ILE A 107 -5.38 6.25 19.20
C ILE A 107 -5.54 5.04 18.27
N LEU A 108 -6.31 5.18 17.19
CA LEU A 108 -6.50 4.15 16.20
C LEU A 108 -5.21 3.95 15.40
N LYS A 109 -4.89 2.71 15.10
CA LYS A 109 -3.83 2.37 14.15
C LYS A 109 -4.28 2.69 12.74
N LYS A 110 -3.43 3.39 11.99
CA LYS A 110 -3.66 3.82 10.61
C LYS A 110 -2.56 3.29 9.71
N PHE A 111 -2.84 3.17 8.42
CA PHE A 111 -1.88 2.74 7.41
C PHE A 111 -2.01 3.56 6.14
N SER A 112 -0.91 3.70 5.41
CA SER A 112 -0.86 4.11 4.01
C SER A 112 -0.27 3.00 3.15
N VAL A 113 -0.58 3.03 1.85
CA VAL A 113 -0.06 2.07 0.86
C VAL A 113 0.81 2.80 -0.13
N THR A 114 2.03 2.29 -0.35
CA THR A 114 2.84 2.64 -1.51
C THR A 114 2.65 1.53 -2.54
N VAL A 115 2.14 1.87 -3.72
CA VAL A 115 2.07 0.95 -4.86
C VAL A 115 3.17 1.29 -5.82
N THR A 116 3.89 0.26 -6.28
CA THR A 116 4.92 0.36 -7.33
C THR A 116 4.55 -0.59 -8.46
N LYS A 117 4.22 -0.01 -9.62
CA LYS A 117 4.00 -0.74 -10.87
C LYS A 117 5.31 -0.87 -11.63
N SER A 118 5.58 -2.06 -12.15
CA SER A 118 6.75 -2.35 -12.98
C SER A 118 6.38 -3.25 -14.15
N ASP A 119 7.23 -3.26 -15.18
CA ASP A 119 7.11 -4.21 -16.29
C ASP A 119 7.50 -5.62 -15.81
N ALA A 120 6.75 -6.62 -16.22
CA ALA A 120 6.93 -8.01 -15.75
C ALA A 120 8.18 -8.68 -16.32
N GLU A 121 8.74 -8.19 -17.43
CA GLU A 121 9.89 -8.79 -18.09
C GLU A 121 11.20 -8.06 -17.77
N THR A 122 11.16 -6.74 -17.79
CA THR A 122 12.36 -5.88 -17.70
C THR A 122 12.43 -5.09 -16.39
N GLY A 123 11.32 -4.94 -15.69
CA GLY A 123 11.18 -4.06 -14.53
C GLY A 123 11.01 -2.58 -14.89
N THR A 124 11.28 -2.19 -16.13
CA THR A 124 11.17 -0.81 -16.66
C THR A 124 10.26 -0.78 -17.87
N ALA A 125 9.69 0.38 -18.22
CA ALA A 125 8.83 0.48 -19.40
C ALA A 125 9.58 0.04 -20.67
N GLN A 126 8.89 -0.65 -21.58
CA GLN A 126 9.39 -1.12 -22.86
C GLN A 126 8.74 -0.32 -24.02
N GLY A 127 9.50 -0.06 -25.08
CA GLY A 127 9.02 0.66 -26.25
C GLY A 127 8.52 2.06 -25.90
N ASP A 128 7.38 2.42 -26.45
CA ASP A 128 6.68 3.68 -26.15
C ASP A 128 5.66 3.54 -25.01
N ALA A 129 5.62 2.39 -24.32
CA ALA A 129 4.72 2.18 -23.18
C ALA A 129 5.13 3.01 -21.96
N SER A 130 4.17 3.32 -21.10
CA SER A 130 4.37 4.13 -19.91
C SER A 130 3.90 3.43 -18.64
N LEU A 131 4.68 3.49 -17.57
CA LEU A 131 4.24 3.08 -16.23
C LEU A 131 3.36 4.15 -15.56
N ALA A 132 3.39 5.39 -16.06
CA ALA A 132 2.55 6.46 -15.58
C ALA A 132 1.13 6.37 -16.13
N GLY A 133 0.15 6.82 -15.36
CA GLY A 133 -1.24 6.95 -15.81
C GLY A 133 -2.12 5.74 -15.52
N ALA A 134 -1.59 4.66 -14.96
CA ALA A 134 -2.41 3.56 -14.45
C ALA A 134 -3.28 4.03 -13.28
N VAL A 135 -4.58 3.70 -13.31
CA VAL A 135 -5.52 4.07 -12.25
C VAL A 135 -5.82 2.87 -11.38
N TYR A 136 -5.56 3.01 -10.09
CA TYR A 136 -5.84 2.00 -9.08
C TYR A 136 -6.94 2.46 -8.12
N GLY A 137 -7.81 1.52 -7.74
CA GLY A 137 -8.80 1.70 -6.69
C GLY A 137 -8.33 1.10 -5.36
N ILE A 138 -8.59 1.82 -4.28
CA ILE A 138 -8.47 1.32 -2.92
C ILE A 138 -9.86 0.89 -2.47
N TYR A 139 -10.01 -0.38 -2.12
CA TYR A 139 -11.29 -0.99 -1.77
C TYR A 139 -11.32 -1.46 -0.31
N LYS A 140 -12.48 -1.32 0.32
CA LYS A 140 -12.85 -1.97 1.57
C LYS A 140 -13.92 -2.99 1.29
N GLY A 141 -13.58 -4.27 1.30
CA GLY A 141 -14.41 -5.32 0.70
C GLY A 141 -14.64 -5.05 -0.79
N GLU A 142 -15.90 -4.92 -1.22
CA GLU A 142 -16.26 -4.57 -2.60
C GLU A 142 -16.53 -3.07 -2.80
N THR A 143 -16.39 -2.25 -1.76
CA THR A 143 -16.64 -0.81 -1.85
C THR A 143 -15.38 -0.08 -2.27
N LEU A 144 -15.43 0.65 -3.39
CA LEU A 144 -14.40 1.60 -3.80
C LEU A 144 -14.40 2.80 -2.84
N VAL A 145 -13.27 3.04 -2.19
CA VAL A 145 -13.09 4.13 -1.23
C VAL A 145 -12.41 5.33 -1.87
N ASP A 146 -11.31 5.09 -2.61
CA ASP A 146 -10.53 6.12 -3.28
C ASP A 146 -9.90 5.58 -4.56
N THR A 147 -9.42 6.50 -5.42
CA THR A 147 -8.64 6.18 -6.61
C THR A 147 -7.32 6.96 -6.62
N TYR A 148 -6.28 6.34 -7.16
CA TYR A 148 -4.95 6.92 -7.32
C TYR A 148 -4.41 6.62 -8.71
N THR A 149 -3.55 7.51 -9.21
CA THR A 149 -2.92 7.35 -10.53
C THR A 149 -1.40 7.26 -10.34
N THR A 150 -0.76 6.34 -11.04
CA THR A 150 0.69 6.21 -11.00
C THR A 150 1.40 7.41 -11.62
N ASP A 151 2.49 7.83 -11.00
CA ASP A 151 3.39 8.87 -11.50
C ASP A 151 4.33 8.32 -12.59
N LYS A 152 5.28 9.15 -13.04
CA LYS A 152 6.29 8.77 -14.05
C LYS A 152 7.18 7.59 -13.67
N ASN A 153 7.26 7.25 -12.38
CA ASN A 153 8.04 6.13 -11.88
C ASN A 153 7.15 4.88 -11.67
N GLY A 154 5.88 4.93 -12.07
CA GLY A 154 4.92 3.86 -11.82
C GLY A 154 4.41 3.82 -10.39
N GLN A 155 4.54 4.90 -9.59
CA GLN A 155 4.26 4.89 -8.17
C GLN A 155 3.13 5.84 -7.77
N PHE A 156 2.44 5.48 -6.69
CA PHE A 156 1.66 6.41 -5.88
C PHE A 156 1.71 6.01 -4.40
N VAL A 157 1.39 6.96 -3.51
CA VAL A 157 1.21 6.75 -2.08
C VAL A 157 -0.18 7.23 -1.69
N THR A 158 -0.91 6.42 -0.92
CA THR A 158 -2.25 6.79 -0.47
C THR A 158 -2.20 7.75 0.72
N LYS A 159 -3.34 8.38 1.03
CA LYS A 159 -3.58 8.91 2.37
C LYS A 159 -3.64 7.76 3.39
N GLU A 160 -3.72 8.10 4.66
CA GLU A 160 -3.92 7.13 5.72
C GLU A 160 -5.38 6.69 5.83
N TYR A 161 -5.55 5.39 6.12
CA TYR A 161 -6.82 4.73 6.43
C TYR A 161 -6.72 4.04 7.79
N ILE A 162 -7.84 3.83 8.45
CA ILE A 162 -7.89 3.04 9.69
C ILE A 162 -7.58 1.58 9.37
N CYS A 163 -6.65 0.98 10.14
CA CYS A 163 -6.32 -0.44 10.02
C CYS A 163 -7.54 -1.31 10.29
N ASP A 164 -7.82 -2.22 9.38
CA ASP A 164 -8.89 -3.21 9.47
C ASP A 164 -8.67 -4.30 8.41
N ASN A 165 -9.40 -5.42 8.53
CA ASN A 165 -9.39 -6.51 7.55
C ASN A 165 -10.10 -6.11 6.25
N GLY A 166 -9.72 -6.74 5.13
CA GLY A 166 -10.44 -6.65 3.86
C GLY A 166 -10.11 -5.42 3.02
N TRP A 167 -9.00 -4.75 3.27
CA TRP A 167 -8.47 -3.75 2.36
C TRP A 167 -7.77 -4.40 1.17
N THR A 168 -8.05 -3.90 -0.06
CA THR A 168 -7.42 -4.36 -1.31
C THR A 168 -7.11 -3.20 -2.24
N VAL A 169 -6.12 -3.43 -3.11
CA VAL A 169 -5.76 -2.57 -4.23
C VAL A 169 -6.09 -3.32 -5.52
N ARG A 170 -6.71 -2.65 -6.49
CA ARG A 170 -7.08 -3.23 -7.79
C ARG A 170 -6.83 -2.20 -8.88
N GLU A 171 -6.25 -2.62 -10.00
CA GLU A 171 -6.17 -1.75 -11.15
C GLU A 171 -7.56 -1.59 -11.77
N ILE A 172 -7.92 -0.35 -12.14
CA ILE A 172 -9.19 0.01 -12.80
C ILE A 172 -8.94 0.29 -14.27
N THR A 173 -7.84 0.99 -14.58
CA THR A 173 -7.45 1.34 -15.93
C THR A 173 -5.94 1.17 -16.06
N PRO A 174 -5.46 0.37 -17.01
CA PRO A 174 -4.03 0.20 -17.24
C PRO A 174 -3.40 1.50 -17.77
N SER A 175 -2.11 1.62 -17.59
CA SER A 175 -1.34 2.67 -18.25
C SER A 175 -1.14 2.37 -19.72
N GLU A 176 -0.76 3.39 -20.48
CA GLU A 176 -0.56 3.27 -21.93
C GLU A 176 0.45 2.17 -22.28
N GLY A 177 0.04 1.26 -23.16
CA GLY A 177 0.86 0.16 -23.63
C GLY A 177 0.93 -1.07 -22.71
N TYR A 178 0.18 -1.09 -21.60
CA TYR A 178 0.09 -2.23 -20.69
C TYR A 178 -1.27 -2.92 -20.72
N LEU A 179 -1.29 -4.19 -20.40
CA LEU A 179 -2.53 -4.96 -20.20
C LEU A 179 -3.06 -4.71 -18.78
N LEU A 180 -4.41 -4.72 -18.65
CA LEU A 180 -5.05 -4.58 -17.34
C LEU A 180 -4.67 -5.74 -16.41
N ASP A 181 -4.17 -5.41 -15.23
CA ASP A 181 -4.03 -6.39 -14.14
C ASP A 181 -5.39 -6.60 -13.45
N THR A 182 -5.92 -7.81 -13.59
CA THR A 182 -7.19 -8.21 -12.97
C THR A 182 -7.00 -8.78 -11.55
N THR A 183 -5.78 -8.81 -11.04
CA THR A 183 -5.45 -9.35 -9.72
C THR A 183 -5.98 -8.46 -8.60
N VAL A 184 -6.53 -9.09 -7.58
CA VAL A 184 -6.92 -8.40 -6.34
C VAL A 184 -5.76 -8.50 -5.36
N HIS A 185 -5.05 -7.38 -5.19
CA HIS A 185 -3.91 -7.29 -4.29
C HIS A 185 -4.38 -7.01 -2.87
N LYS A 186 -4.12 -7.94 -1.94
CA LYS A 186 -4.42 -7.71 -0.52
C LYS A 186 -3.40 -6.75 0.08
N VAL A 187 -3.88 -5.78 0.84
CA VAL A 187 -3.05 -4.90 1.64
C VAL A 187 -2.97 -5.47 3.05
N GLY A 188 -1.76 -5.66 3.57
CA GLY A 188 -1.55 -6.12 4.93
C GLY A 188 -1.84 -5.01 5.94
N ALA A 189 -3.12 -4.72 6.17
CA ALA A 189 -3.60 -3.58 6.96
C ALA A 189 -4.33 -4.00 8.24
N GLU A 190 -4.27 -5.28 8.60
CA GLU A 190 -4.91 -5.82 9.80
C GLU A 190 -4.25 -5.24 11.06
N PRO A 191 -5.06 -4.76 12.04
CA PRO A 191 -4.53 -4.05 13.22
C PRO A 191 -3.52 -4.84 14.05
N GLN A 192 -3.62 -6.18 14.07
CA GLN A 192 -2.70 -7.05 14.81
C GLN A 192 -1.26 -7.04 14.26
N LEU A 193 -1.05 -6.58 13.03
CA LEU A 193 0.28 -6.49 12.42
C LEU A 193 1.09 -5.30 12.93
N TYR A 194 0.45 -4.37 13.62
CA TYR A 194 1.03 -3.07 13.96
C TYR A 194 0.95 -2.75 15.44
N THR A 195 1.90 -1.93 15.91
CA THR A 195 1.96 -1.46 17.30
C THR A 195 1.92 0.06 17.42
N VAL A 196 2.07 0.78 16.32
CA VAL A 196 2.15 2.24 16.26
C VAL A 196 0.96 2.83 15.52
N GLU A 197 0.75 4.14 15.64
CA GLU A 197 -0.35 4.85 15.00
C GLU A 197 -0.21 4.86 13.47
N HIS A 198 0.96 5.28 12.96
CA HIS A 198 1.21 5.48 11.54
C HIS A 198 2.01 4.32 10.96
N ASN A 199 1.41 3.59 10.03
CA ASN A 199 2.01 2.42 9.41
C ASN A 199 2.05 2.58 7.89
N GLN A 200 3.04 1.94 7.26
CA GLN A 200 3.18 1.91 5.81
C GLN A 200 3.20 0.47 5.31
N THR A 201 2.49 0.23 4.22
CA THR A 201 2.54 -1.04 3.49
C THR A 201 3.01 -0.79 2.08
N ALA A 202 3.76 -1.74 1.51
CA ALA A 202 4.16 -1.73 0.12
C ALA A 202 3.36 -2.78 -0.65
N ASN A 203 3.04 -2.48 -1.90
CA ASN A 203 2.40 -3.40 -2.83
C ASN A 203 3.03 -3.24 -4.20
N ASP A 204 3.93 -4.17 -4.56
CA ASP A 204 4.59 -4.19 -5.85
C ASP A 204 3.73 -4.98 -6.83
N VAL A 205 3.45 -4.38 -7.99
CA VAL A 205 2.63 -4.95 -9.06
C VAL A 205 3.48 -5.05 -10.32
N THR A 206 3.40 -6.18 -11.01
CA THR A 206 4.07 -6.39 -12.28
C THR A 206 3.05 -6.62 -13.38
N GLU A 207 3.20 -5.94 -14.52
CA GLU A 207 2.26 -5.99 -15.62
C GLU A 207 2.93 -6.28 -16.95
N GLN A 208 2.17 -6.89 -17.85
CA GLN A 208 2.62 -7.26 -19.18
C GLN A 208 2.44 -6.10 -20.15
N VAL A 209 3.52 -5.74 -20.84
CA VAL A 209 3.44 -4.80 -21.96
C VAL A 209 2.67 -5.44 -23.13
N VAL A 210 1.86 -4.63 -23.80
CA VAL A 210 1.21 -5.04 -25.05
C VAL A 210 2.28 -5.27 -26.11
N LYS A 211 2.25 -6.41 -26.82
CA LYS A 211 3.16 -6.74 -27.92
C LYS A 211 2.40 -7.07 -29.19
N GLY A 212 3.04 -6.84 -30.33
CA GLY A 212 2.50 -7.19 -31.63
C GLY A 212 3.60 -7.36 -32.67
N ASN A 213 3.22 -7.87 -33.84
CA ASN A 213 4.13 -8.09 -34.96
C ASN A 213 3.86 -7.08 -36.08
N ILE A 214 4.87 -6.74 -36.84
CA ILE A 214 4.77 -5.97 -38.06
C ILE A 214 5.04 -6.91 -39.22
N ALA A 215 4.05 -7.09 -40.11
CA ALA A 215 4.18 -7.90 -41.31
C ALA A 215 4.40 -7.00 -42.53
N ILE A 216 5.31 -7.38 -43.38
CA ILE A 216 5.64 -6.72 -44.65
C ILE A 216 5.32 -7.66 -45.79
N ILE A 217 4.66 -7.15 -46.83
CA ILE A 217 4.49 -7.81 -48.12
C ILE A 217 5.13 -6.90 -49.16
N LYS A 218 6.24 -7.33 -49.72
CA LYS A 218 6.99 -6.55 -50.72
C LYS A 218 6.79 -7.11 -52.14
N HIS A 219 6.36 -6.23 -53.02
CA HIS A 219 6.26 -6.52 -54.45
C HIS A 219 6.99 -5.46 -55.23
N THR A 220 7.47 -5.86 -56.40
CA THR A 220 8.11 -4.97 -57.39
C THR A 220 7.46 -5.22 -58.73
N ASP A 221 7.29 -4.18 -59.57
CA ASP A 221 6.84 -4.39 -60.92
C ASP A 221 7.91 -5.21 -61.69
N ASN A 222 7.50 -6.02 -62.66
CA ASN A 222 8.38 -6.85 -63.44
C ASN A 222 8.72 -6.19 -64.80
N GLY A 223 8.50 -4.86 -64.94
CA GLY A 223 8.67 -4.13 -66.20
C GLY A 223 7.44 -4.16 -67.10
N ASP A 224 6.38 -4.92 -66.74
CA ASP A 224 5.10 -4.95 -67.39
C ASP A 224 4.04 -4.37 -66.42
N THR A 225 3.44 -3.26 -66.76
CA THR A 225 2.68 -2.34 -65.89
C THR A 225 1.49 -2.95 -65.16
N GLN A 226 1.25 -4.27 -65.20
CA GLN A 226 0.07 -4.91 -64.63
C GLN A 226 0.35 -6.11 -63.73
N ILE A 227 1.58 -6.56 -63.52
CA ILE A 227 1.88 -7.73 -62.67
C ILE A 227 2.89 -7.34 -61.60
N GLU A 228 2.38 -7.30 -60.36
CA GLU A 228 3.22 -7.23 -59.17
C GLU A 228 3.86 -8.60 -58.91
N THR A 229 5.17 -8.61 -58.82
CA THR A 229 5.96 -9.83 -58.56
C THR A 229 6.49 -9.77 -57.11
N PRO A 230 6.32 -10.87 -56.31
CA PRO A 230 6.92 -10.92 -55.00
C PRO A 230 8.43 -10.71 -55.02
N GLU A 231 8.91 -9.75 -54.20
CA GLU A 231 10.33 -9.46 -54.13
C GLU A 231 11.02 -10.30 -53.05
N SER A 232 11.40 -11.52 -53.43
CA SER A 232 12.16 -12.39 -52.54
C SER A 232 13.55 -11.84 -52.27
N GLY A 233 14.01 -11.92 -51.01
CA GLY A 233 15.32 -11.46 -50.58
C GLY A 233 15.42 -9.95 -50.30
N ALA A 234 14.35 -9.20 -50.44
CA ALA A 234 14.32 -7.80 -49.96
C ALA A 234 14.52 -7.74 -48.43
N GLU A 235 15.37 -6.83 -47.99
CA GLU A 235 15.73 -6.71 -46.56
C GLU A 235 15.23 -5.42 -45.95
N PHE A 236 14.78 -5.53 -44.68
CA PHE A 236 14.25 -4.41 -43.92
C PHE A 236 14.85 -4.36 -42.52
N ALA A 237 15.24 -3.16 -42.08
CA ALA A 237 15.49 -2.85 -40.67
C ALA A 237 14.24 -2.22 -40.06
N VAL A 238 13.73 -2.84 -39.02
CA VAL A 238 12.56 -2.33 -38.25
C VAL A 238 13.05 -1.95 -36.87
N TYR A 239 12.76 -0.74 -36.43
CA TYR A 239 13.22 -0.24 -35.14
C TYR A 239 12.25 0.76 -34.54
N LEU A 240 12.23 0.84 -33.20
CA LEU A 240 11.39 1.79 -32.46
C LEU A 240 11.73 3.24 -32.91
N LYS A 241 10.74 3.97 -33.38
CA LYS A 241 10.92 5.32 -33.93
C LYS A 241 11.49 6.30 -32.92
N SER A 242 11.08 6.22 -31.65
CA SER A 242 11.59 7.07 -30.57
C SER A 242 13.07 6.83 -30.26
N ALA A 243 13.63 5.67 -30.60
CA ALA A 243 15.05 5.38 -30.48
C ALA A 243 15.90 6.13 -31.53
N GLY A 244 15.32 6.58 -32.67
CA GLY A 244 15.93 7.39 -33.68
C GLY A 244 16.72 6.63 -34.73
N SER A 245 17.33 5.48 -34.45
CA SER A 245 17.99 4.60 -35.42
C SER A 245 17.99 3.15 -34.98
N TYR A 246 18.22 2.22 -35.93
CA TYR A 246 18.29 0.78 -35.67
C TYR A 246 19.39 0.42 -34.67
N GLU A 247 20.56 1.09 -34.73
CA GLU A 247 21.71 0.80 -33.87
C GLU A 247 21.50 1.23 -32.43
N VAL A 248 20.61 2.22 -32.20
CA VAL A 248 20.34 2.80 -30.88
C VAL A 248 19.17 2.05 -30.17
N ALA A 249 18.24 1.48 -30.96
CA ALA A 249 17.13 0.75 -30.41
C ALA A 249 17.59 -0.52 -29.65
N GLU A 250 16.95 -0.83 -28.55
CA GLU A 250 17.20 -2.05 -27.77
C GLU A 250 16.90 -3.30 -28.60
N ASP A 251 17.49 -4.44 -28.24
CA ASP A 251 17.29 -5.70 -28.99
C ASP A 251 15.84 -6.17 -29.01
N THR A 252 15.04 -5.81 -28.00
CA THR A 252 13.58 -6.08 -27.94
C THR A 252 12.78 -5.15 -28.84
N GLU A 253 13.35 -4.01 -29.25
CA GLU A 253 12.71 -2.91 -29.96
C GLU A 253 13.16 -2.77 -31.40
N ARG A 254 13.89 -3.76 -31.92
CA ARG A 254 14.37 -3.81 -33.31
C ARG A 254 14.34 -5.22 -33.86
N ASP A 255 14.21 -5.33 -35.16
CA ASP A 255 14.33 -6.59 -35.89
C ASP A 255 14.90 -6.35 -37.29
N TYR A 256 15.53 -7.39 -37.87
CA TYR A 256 16.06 -7.34 -39.23
C TYR A 256 15.42 -8.46 -40.04
N LEU A 257 14.73 -8.10 -41.10
CA LEU A 257 13.85 -9.00 -41.86
C LEU A 257 14.40 -9.23 -43.27
N THR A 258 14.19 -10.44 -43.76
CA THR A 258 14.41 -10.81 -45.17
C THR A 258 13.14 -11.43 -45.71
N CYS A 259 12.63 -10.92 -46.82
CA CYS A 259 11.41 -11.42 -47.47
C CYS A 259 11.62 -12.83 -48.07
N ASP A 260 10.65 -13.70 -47.87
CA ASP A 260 10.58 -15.04 -48.43
C ASP A 260 10.22 -15.02 -49.93
N GLU A 261 10.01 -16.21 -50.53
CA GLU A 261 9.63 -16.39 -51.93
C GLU A 261 8.27 -15.76 -52.31
N ASN A 262 7.43 -15.43 -51.31
CA ASN A 262 6.16 -14.73 -51.48
C ASN A 262 6.30 -13.23 -51.25
N GLY A 263 7.51 -12.71 -51.03
CA GLY A 263 7.77 -11.32 -50.67
C GLY A 263 7.33 -10.99 -49.25
N PHE A 264 7.09 -12.02 -48.39
CA PHE A 264 6.61 -11.84 -47.04
C PHE A 264 7.73 -11.88 -46.01
N ALA A 265 7.65 -10.97 -45.03
CA ALA A 265 8.47 -10.98 -43.83
C ALA A 265 7.65 -10.49 -42.61
N GLN A 266 8.02 -10.95 -41.44
CA GLN A 266 7.32 -10.55 -40.20
C GLN A 266 8.33 -10.42 -39.06
N THR A 267 8.15 -9.39 -38.22
CA THR A 267 8.96 -9.23 -37.02
C THR A 267 8.63 -10.27 -35.95
N LYS A 268 9.55 -10.47 -35.01
CA LYS A 268 9.22 -11.04 -33.71
C LYS A 268 8.16 -10.18 -33.01
N ASP A 269 7.70 -10.62 -31.84
CA ASP A 269 6.83 -9.81 -30.97
C ASP A 269 7.59 -8.54 -30.49
N MET A 270 7.11 -7.38 -30.93
CA MET A 270 7.67 -6.08 -30.61
C MET A 270 6.82 -5.41 -29.54
N PRO A 271 7.40 -4.76 -28.51
CA PRO A 271 6.65 -4.05 -27.49
C PRO A 271 5.83 -2.90 -28.10
N TYR A 272 4.85 -2.41 -27.33
CA TYR A 272 3.98 -1.29 -27.70
C TYR A 272 4.80 -0.09 -28.20
N GLY A 273 4.51 0.40 -29.44
CA GLY A 273 5.19 1.55 -29.99
C GLY A 273 4.94 1.78 -31.47
N ILE A 274 5.49 2.91 -31.95
CA ILE A 274 5.58 3.26 -33.36
C ILE A 274 6.99 2.88 -33.84
N TYR A 275 7.04 2.14 -34.94
CA TYR A 275 8.28 1.63 -35.50
C TYR A 275 8.52 2.24 -36.88
N THR A 276 9.76 2.61 -37.16
CA THR A 276 10.22 2.94 -38.51
C THR A 276 10.61 1.65 -39.22
N VAL A 277 10.08 1.46 -40.42
CA VAL A 277 10.45 0.38 -41.35
C VAL A 277 11.30 0.99 -42.45
N HIS A 278 12.58 0.59 -42.50
CA HIS A 278 13.58 1.07 -43.48
C HIS A 278 13.98 -0.08 -44.39
N GLN A 279 13.81 0.08 -45.70
CA GLN A 279 14.28 -0.91 -46.68
C GLN A 279 15.78 -0.79 -46.84
N VAL A 280 16.52 -1.84 -46.51
CA VAL A 280 17.98 -1.87 -46.57
C VAL A 280 18.47 -2.30 -47.97
N SER A 281 17.81 -3.30 -48.57
CA SER A 281 18.17 -3.82 -49.91
C SER A 281 16.92 -4.33 -50.65
N GLY A 282 17.06 -4.48 -51.97
CA GLY A 282 16.05 -4.99 -52.88
C GLY A 282 16.70 -5.56 -54.15
N TRP A 283 15.85 -5.91 -55.14
CA TRP A 283 16.39 -6.38 -56.42
C TRP A 283 17.25 -5.32 -57.10
N GLU A 284 18.34 -5.81 -57.79
CA GLU A 284 19.23 -4.93 -58.50
C GLU A 284 18.48 -4.15 -59.59
N GLY A 285 18.62 -2.80 -59.54
CA GLY A 285 17.95 -1.88 -60.45
C GLY A 285 16.56 -1.40 -59.99
N SER A 286 16.03 -1.87 -58.86
CA SER A 286 14.82 -1.32 -58.26
C SER A 286 15.15 -0.14 -57.35
N GLU A 287 14.24 0.85 -57.25
CA GLU A 287 14.34 1.92 -56.24
C GLU A 287 13.89 1.37 -54.87
N LEU A 288 14.64 1.74 -53.80
CA LEU A 288 14.24 1.44 -52.45
C LEU A 288 13.05 2.30 -52.03
N MET A 289 12.17 1.72 -51.24
CA MET A 289 11.02 2.43 -50.70
C MET A 289 11.49 3.49 -49.70
N PRO A 290 10.79 4.64 -49.61
CA PRO A 290 11.02 5.56 -48.52
C PRO A 290 10.62 4.93 -47.20
N ASP A 291 11.25 5.36 -46.11
CA ASP A 291 10.89 4.93 -44.76
C ASP A 291 9.43 5.21 -44.48
N PHE A 292 8.80 4.31 -43.74
CA PHE A 292 7.42 4.49 -43.28
C PHE A 292 7.26 4.02 -41.85
N ASP A 293 6.19 4.50 -41.20
CA ASP A 293 5.87 4.11 -39.83
C ASP A 293 4.85 2.97 -39.78
N ALA A 294 5.06 2.04 -38.86
CA ALA A 294 4.13 0.97 -38.53
C ALA A 294 3.92 0.92 -37.02
N VAL A 295 2.83 0.34 -36.57
CA VAL A 295 2.51 0.15 -35.15
C VAL A 295 2.57 -1.32 -34.78
N SER A 296 3.12 -1.65 -33.62
CA SER A 296 3.20 -3.03 -33.10
C SER A 296 1.93 -3.50 -32.39
N TYR A 297 0.94 -2.63 -32.21
CA TYR A 297 -0.29 -2.94 -31.49
C TYR A 297 -1.52 -2.80 -32.41
N THR A 298 -2.47 -3.73 -32.25
CA THR A 298 -3.83 -3.54 -32.78
C THR A 298 -4.67 -2.86 -31.69
N HIS A 299 -5.45 -1.86 -32.06
CA HIS A 299 -6.46 -1.27 -31.16
C HIS A 299 -7.38 -2.38 -30.63
N LEU A 300 -7.16 -2.81 -29.39
CA LEU A 300 -8.20 -3.49 -28.64
C LEU A 300 -9.26 -2.42 -28.32
N THR A 301 -10.28 -2.31 -29.18
CA THR A 301 -11.52 -1.64 -28.78
C THR A 301 -12.08 -2.46 -27.64
N LEU A 302 -12.07 -1.89 -26.42
CA LEU A 302 -12.83 -2.46 -25.31
C LEU A 302 -14.29 -2.64 -25.76
N PRO A 303 -14.91 -3.79 -25.51
CA PRO A 303 -16.35 -3.90 -25.72
C PRO A 303 -17.04 -2.91 -24.78
N THR A 304 -17.83 -2.00 -25.38
CA THR A 304 -18.73 -1.08 -24.70
C THR A 304 -19.81 -1.82 -23.92
#